data_6785431906213c4256353fbc693b3880
#
_entry.id   6785431906213c4256353fbc693b3880
#
_cell.length_a   1.000
_cell.length_b   1.000
_cell.length_c   1.000
_cell.angle_alpha   90.00
_cell.angle_beta   90.00
_cell.angle_gamma   90.00
#
_symmetry.space_group_name_H-M   'P 1'
#
loop_
_entity.id
_entity.type
_entity.pdbx_description
1 polymer ?
#
loop_
_entity_poly.entity_id
_entity_poly.type
_entity_poly.pdbx_seq_one_letter_code
_entity_poly.pdbx_strand_id
1 'polypeptide(L)'
;MAALTLTIAAFGQAQITTRKEKLSDFTTRTMKVVLSGNHFIDPIIREAVNNTWSLSAFEFCSLEDFNSLKNNEEYYFMLPVKVKYRAESKPGITMLTIVKGRASAKTVNDMVNVVSIPVAAADIPSGREAAMIPGLVDIMQGYIAKSLNGNFSGLRTYVTPLGKSSGRRVVIAKEDLSETVDSTFCRKMARKGLDIVDGEVADSLFLSGDSRTLVSYVVAPAEPEKGSVCWRILIDARTHELFYYRKRTLKKEDEAGFHKGDLKIIANTR
;
A
#
# COMPACT_ATOMS: atom_id res chain seq x y z
N MET A 1 -1.43 -24.13 -16.86
CA MET A 1 -1.50 -22.77 -17.43
C MET A 1 -0.55 -21.89 -16.63
N ALA A 2 0.47 -21.30 -17.27
CA ALA A 2 1.42 -20.44 -16.59
C ALA A 2 0.73 -19.10 -16.29
N ALA A 3 0.62 -18.73 -15.01
CA ALA A 3 0.14 -17.42 -14.62
C ALA A 3 1.13 -16.36 -15.15
N LEU A 4 0.69 -15.55 -16.10
CA LEU A 4 1.48 -14.41 -16.58
C LEU A 4 1.53 -13.35 -15.47
N THR A 5 2.61 -13.35 -14.70
CA THR A 5 2.82 -12.35 -13.65
C THR A 5 3.44 -11.11 -14.26
N LEU A 6 2.78 -9.95 -14.11
CA LEU A 6 3.37 -8.65 -14.43
C LEU A 6 4.51 -8.35 -13.44
N THR A 7 5.75 -8.52 -13.90
CA THR A 7 6.94 -8.19 -13.10
C THR A 7 7.56 -6.91 -13.63
N ILE A 8 7.74 -5.93 -12.78
CA ILE A 8 8.40 -4.66 -13.11
C ILE A 8 9.71 -4.57 -12.35
N ALA A 9 10.81 -4.38 -13.09
CA ALA A 9 12.06 -3.92 -12.50
C ALA A 9 11.95 -2.42 -12.22
N ALA A 10 11.78 -2.04 -10.96
CA ALA A 10 11.81 -0.64 -10.57
C ALA A 10 13.28 -0.17 -10.51
N PHE A 11 13.76 0.39 -11.60
CA PHE A 11 15.00 1.17 -11.63
C PHE A 11 14.70 2.57 -11.10
N GLY A 12 15.07 2.82 -9.86
CA GLY A 12 14.90 4.13 -9.25
C GLY A 12 13.52 4.35 -8.64
N GLN A 13 13.42 5.30 -7.73
CA GLN A 13 12.14 5.78 -7.21
C GLN A 13 11.29 6.20 -8.42
N ALA A 14 10.22 5.49 -8.70
CA ALA A 14 9.16 6.04 -9.52
C ALA A 14 8.67 7.28 -8.76
N GLN A 15 9.17 8.44 -9.16
CA GLN A 15 8.63 9.72 -8.72
C GLN A 15 7.24 9.78 -9.33
N ILE A 16 6.25 9.44 -8.52
CA ILE A 16 4.85 9.65 -8.85
C ILE A 16 4.66 11.17 -8.89
N THR A 17 4.81 11.74 -10.07
CA THR A 17 4.52 13.15 -10.30
C THR A 17 3.06 13.23 -10.75
N THR A 18 2.16 13.16 -9.78
CA THR A 18 0.75 13.40 -10.06
C THR A 18 0.55 14.91 -10.18
N ARG A 19 0.55 15.44 -11.38
CA ARG A 19 0.16 16.82 -11.64
C ARG A 19 -1.34 16.88 -11.87
N LYS A 20 -2.02 17.86 -11.27
CA LYS A 20 -3.45 18.11 -11.45
C LYS A 20 -3.89 18.04 -12.92
N GLU A 21 -3.12 18.64 -13.82
CA GLU A 21 -3.40 18.68 -15.26
C GLU A 21 -3.44 17.28 -15.90
N LYS A 22 -2.70 16.30 -15.35
CA LYS A 22 -2.65 14.93 -15.87
C LYS A 22 -3.79 14.04 -15.35
N LEU A 23 -4.53 14.52 -14.35
CA LEU A 23 -5.63 13.80 -13.71
C LEU A 23 -6.98 14.49 -13.92
N SER A 24 -7.04 15.61 -14.65
CA SER A 24 -8.26 16.43 -14.78
C SER A 24 -9.47 15.66 -15.31
N ASP A 25 -9.23 14.60 -16.08
CA ASP A 25 -10.26 13.74 -16.65
C ASP A 25 -10.53 12.46 -15.84
N PHE A 26 -9.87 12.26 -14.70
CA PHE A 26 -9.93 11.00 -13.95
C PHE A 26 -11.35 10.60 -13.56
N THR A 27 -12.16 11.54 -13.07
CA THR A 27 -13.52 11.27 -12.59
C THR A 27 -14.53 11.02 -13.72
N THR A 28 -14.19 11.41 -14.94
CA THR A 28 -15.06 11.24 -16.13
C THR A 28 -14.68 10.03 -16.98
N ARG A 29 -13.54 9.39 -16.67
CA ARG A 29 -13.07 8.21 -17.39
C ARG A 29 -13.37 6.93 -16.62
N THR A 30 -13.47 5.84 -17.36
CA THR A 30 -13.64 4.51 -16.76
C THR A 30 -12.32 3.96 -16.29
N MET A 31 -12.25 3.50 -15.04
CA MET A 31 -11.11 2.76 -14.52
C MET A 31 -11.32 1.25 -14.77
N LYS A 32 -10.36 0.63 -15.45
CA LYS A 32 -10.30 -0.83 -15.63
C LYS A 32 -9.55 -1.44 -14.45
N VAL A 33 -10.20 -2.27 -13.67
CA VAL A 33 -9.61 -3.01 -12.55
C VAL A 33 -9.13 -4.35 -13.07
N VAL A 34 -7.82 -4.46 -13.22
CA VAL A 34 -7.18 -5.63 -13.84
C VAL A 34 -7.01 -6.75 -12.83
N LEU A 35 -7.57 -7.90 -13.12
CA LEU A 35 -7.38 -9.12 -12.35
C LEU A 35 -6.21 -9.90 -12.94
N SER A 36 -5.22 -10.18 -12.09
CA SER A 36 -3.94 -10.77 -12.50
C SER A 36 -3.95 -12.29 -12.67
N GLY A 37 -5.05 -12.95 -12.28
CA GLY A 37 -5.14 -14.40 -12.17
C GLY A 37 -4.60 -14.93 -10.83
N ASN A 38 -4.26 -14.06 -9.90
CA ASN A 38 -3.86 -14.46 -8.56
C ASN A 38 -5.10 -14.77 -7.72
N HIS A 39 -5.35 -16.06 -7.45
CA HIS A 39 -6.54 -16.54 -6.75
C HIS A 39 -6.67 -16.03 -5.30
N PHE A 40 -5.61 -15.51 -4.71
CA PHE A 40 -5.63 -14.94 -3.37
C PHE A 40 -5.91 -13.43 -3.39
N ILE A 41 -5.18 -12.66 -4.17
CA ILE A 41 -5.25 -11.18 -4.16
C ILE A 41 -6.44 -10.65 -4.98
N ASP A 42 -6.76 -11.26 -6.11
CA ASP A 42 -7.80 -10.76 -7.00
C ASP A 42 -9.21 -10.73 -6.37
N PRO A 43 -9.65 -11.74 -5.59
CA PRO A 43 -10.93 -11.67 -4.87
C PRO A 43 -10.96 -10.52 -3.86
N ILE A 44 -9.86 -10.30 -3.13
CA ILE A 44 -9.75 -9.23 -2.13
C ILE A 44 -9.83 -7.85 -2.81
N ILE A 45 -9.09 -7.65 -3.91
CA ILE A 45 -9.14 -6.41 -4.69
C ILE A 45 -10.55 -6.18 -5.24
N ARG A 46 -11.18 -7.23 -5.80
CA ARG A 46 -12.55 -7.14 -6.33
C ARG A 46 -13.53 -6.68 -5.26
N GLU A 47 -13.49 -7.30 -4.09
CA GLU A 47 -14.36 -6.96 -2.97
C GLU A 47 -14.07 -5.53 -2.47
N ALA A 48 -12.80 -5.18 -2.27
CA ALA A 48 -12.39 -3.86 -1.82
C ALA A 48 -12.87 -2.76 -2.78
N VAL A 49 -12.68 -2.93 -4.10
CA VAL A 49 -13.12 -1.94 -5.08
C VAL A 49 -14.65 -1.83 -5.12
N ASN A 50 -15.37 -2.95 -5.10
CA ASN A 50 -16.83 -2.94 -5.09
C ASN A 50 -17.40 -2.19 -3.87
N ASN A 51 -16.77 -2.33 -2.72
CA ASN A 51 -17.28 -1.79 -1.46
C ASN A 51 -16.83 -0.35 -1.18
N THR A 52 -15.68 0.08 -1.71
CA THR A 52 -15.08 1.37 -1.33
C THR A 52 -14.93 2.36 -2.47
N TRP A 53 -14.79 1.91 -3.72
CA TRP A 53 -14.49 2.81 -4.83
C TRP A 53 -15.72 3.58 -5.32
N SER A 54 -15.65 4.89 -5.29
CA SER A 54 -16.74 5.78 -5.71
C SER A 54 -16.29 6.98 -6.56
N LEU A 55 -14.97 7.14 -6.77
CA LEU A 55 -14.41 8.35 -7.39
C LEU A 55 -14.66 8.43 -8.91
N SER A 56 -14.73 7.28 -9.56
CA SER A 56 -14.99 7.16 -11.01
C SER A 56 -15.77 5.89 -11.32
N ALA A 57 -16.37 5.81 -12.50
CA ALA A 57 -16.85 4.54 -13.01
C ALA A 57 -15.72 3.51 -13.10
N PHE A 58 -16.01 2.23 -12.88
CA PHE A 58 -15.02 1.16 -13.02
C PHE A 58 -15.63 -0.11 -13.61
N GLU A 59 -14.76 -0.93 -14.19
CA GLU A 59 -15.08 -2.24 -14.74
C GLU A 59 -13.90 -3.21 -14.47
N PHE A 60 -14.21 -4.46 -14.16
CA PHE A 60 -13.19 -5.49 -14.06
C PHE A 60 -12.79 -6.01 -15.45
N CYS A 61 -11.52 -6.27 -15.63
CA CYS A 61 -11.00 -6.83 -16.87
C CYS A 61 -9.88 -7.85 -16.59
N SER A 62 -9.58 -8.67 -17.59
CA SER A 62 -8.47 -9.61 -17.53
C SER A 62 -7.12 -8.93 -17.83
N LEU A 63 -6.03 -9.67 -17.60
CA LEU A 63 -4.69 -9.24 -18.01
C LEU A 63 -4.55 -9.17 -19.54
N GLU A 64 -5.29 -10.02 -20.26
CA GLU A 64 -5.33 -10.01 -21.73
C GLU A 64 -6.02 -8.72 -22.24
N ASP A 65 -7.17 -8.35 -21.64
CA ASP A 65 -7.85 -7.09 -21.94
C ASP A 65 -6.93 -5.89 -21.65
N PHE A 66 -6.26 -5.89 -20.51
CA PHE A 66 -5.28 -4.84 -20.20
C PHE A 66 -4.22 -4.71 -21.27
N ASN A 67 -3.64 -5.82 -21.73
CA ASN A 67 -2.61 -5.80 -22.77
C ASN A 67 -3.10 -5.23 -24.11
N SER A 68 -4.36 -5.43 -24.44
CA SER A 68 -4.99 -4.88 -25.64
C SER A 68 -5.36 -3.40 -25.48
N LEU A 69 -5.73 -2.97 -24.29
CA LEU A 69 -6.28 -1.64 -24.01
C LEU A 69 -5.26 -0.65 -23.43
N LYS A 70 -4.11 -1.09 -22.94
CA LYS A 70 -3.12 -0.23 -22.25
C LYS A 70 -2.63 0.99 -23.03
N ASN A 71 -2.74 0.93 -24.36
CA ASN A 71 -2.36 2.04 -25.26
C ASN A 71 -3.50 3.06 -25.47
N ASN A 72 -4.69 2.80 -24.94
CA ASN A 72 -5.79 3.74 -25.02
C ASN A 72 -5.77 4.71 -23.83
N GLU A 73 -5.60 6.00 -24.12
CA GLU A 73 -5.51 7.09 -23.13
C GLU A 73 -6.85 7.45 -22.48
N GLU A 74 -7.97 6.87 -22.98
CA GLU A 74 -9.32 7.04 -22.42
C GLU A 74 -9.51 6.25 -21.12
N TYR A 75 -8.62 5.30 -20.79
CA TYR A 75 -8.73 4.44 -19.64
C TYR A 75 -7.67 4.72 -18.58
N TYR A 76 -8.09 4.56 -17.33
CA TYR A 76 -7.21 4.32 -16.20
C TYR A 76 -7.24 2.83 -15.85
N PHE A 77 -6.14 2.33 -15.31
CA PHE A 77 -6.01 0.92 -14.95
C PHE A 77 -5.54 0.81 -13.51
N MET A 78 -6.30 0.09 -12.67
CA MET A 78 -5.87 -0.34 -11.35
C MET A 78 -5.41 -1.78 -11.46
N LEU A 79 -4.16 -2.08 -11.07
CA LEU A 79 -3.60 -3.42 -11.20
C LEU A 79 -2.60 -3.74 -10.10
N PRO A 80 -2.53 -5.02 -9.64
CA PRO A 80 -1.46 -5.49 -8.78
C PRO A 80 -0.19 -5.70 -9.61
N VAL A 81 0.92 -5.14 -9.14
CA VAL A 81 2.21 -5.19 -9.83
C VAL A 81 3.28 -5.70 -8.88
N LYS A 82 3.93 -6.80 -9.22
CA LYS A 82 5.10 -7.28 -8.49
C LYS A 82 6.30 -6.40 -8.77
N VAL A 83 6.90 -5.84 -7.74
CA VAL A 83 8.01 -4.89 -7.85
C VAL A 83 9.30 -5.51 -7.37
N LYS A 84 10.35 -5.40 -8.20
CA LYS A 84 11.72 -5.74 -7.87
C LYS A 84 12.53 -4.47 -7.66
N TYR A 85 13.06 -4.25 -6.47
CA TYR A 85 14.00 -3.17 -6.23
C TYR A 85 15.43 -3.56 -6.62
N ARG A 86 16.28 -2.54 -6.84
CA ARG A 86 17.62 -2.71 -7.43
C ARG A 86 18.49 -3.78 -6.73
N ALA A 87 18.38 -3.89 -5.43
CA ALA A 87 19.21 -4.80 -4.64
C ALA A 87 18.56 -6.19 -4.40
N GLU A 88 17.35 -6.41 -4.86
CA GLU A 88 16.63 -7.67 -4.70
C GLU A 88 16.96 -8.64 -5.84
N SER A 89 17.02 -9.94 -5.54
CA SER A 89 17.22 -11.01 -6.52
C SER A 89 15.96 -11.26 -7.35
N LYS A 90 14.78 -11.17 -6.72
CA LYS A 90 13.44 -11.38 -7.29
C LYS A 90 12.49 -10.27 -6.80
N PRO A 91 11.30 -10.10 -7.40
CA PRO A 91 10.28 -9.20 -6.87
C PRO A 91 9.92 -9.57 -5.43
N GLY A 92 10.03 -8.63 -4.51
CA GLY A 92 9.79 -8.88 -3.09
C GLY A 92 8.36 -8.52 -2.64
N ILE A 93 7.76 -7.51 -3.25
CA ILE A 93 6.43 -7.02 -2.85
C ILE A 93 5.50 -6.81 -4.04
N THR A 94 4.21 -6.84 -3.78
CA THR A 94 3.14 -6.44 -4.70
C THR A 94 2.68 -5.03 -4.34
N MET A 95 2.65 -4.15 -5.33
CA MET A 95 2.04 -2.82 -5.25
C MET A 95 0.68 -2.85 -5.95
N LEU A 96 -0.34 -2.28 -5.36
CA LEU A 96 -1.55 -1.90 -6.08
C LEU A 96 -1.29 -0.54 -6.73
N THR A 97 -1.42 -0.47 -8.04
CA THR A 97 -0.99 0.68 -8.83
C THR A 97 -2.12 1.16 -9.73
N ILE A 98 -2.32 2.48 -9.80
CA ILE A 98 -3.21 3.09 -10.80
C ILE A 98 -2.34 3.84 -11.81
N VAL A 99 -2.56 3.53 -13.09
CA VAL A 99 -1.87 4.18 -14.22
C VAL A 99 -2.89 4.67 -15.25
N LYS A 100 -2.53 5.69 -16.02
CA LYS A 100 -3.29 6.11 -17.19
C LYS A 100 -2.74 5.43 -18.44
N GLY A 101 -3.62 5.01 -19.34
CA GLY A 101 -3.25 4.50 -20.66
C GLY A 101 -2.34 5.47 -21.41
N ARG A 102 -1.45 4.93 -22.26
CA ARG A 102 -0.53 5.75 -23.05
C ARG A 102 -0.22 5.11 -24.39
N ALA A 103 -0.45 5.83 -25.48
CA ALA A 103 -0.33 5.33 -26.86
C ALA A 103 1.01 4.63 -27.18
N SER A 104 2.11 5.03 -26.56
CA SER A 104 3.45 4.46 -26.77
C SER A 104 3.86 3.43 -25.68
N ALA A 105 2.99 3.06 -24.77
CA ALA A 105 3.36 2.18 -23.65
C ALA A 105 3.61 0.76 -24.12
N LYS A 106 4.79 0.23 -23.84
CA LYS A 106 5.14 -1.20 -24.00
C LYS A 106 4.86 -1.97 -22.71
N THR A 107 5.16 -1.33 -21.56
CA THR A 107 5.02 -1.88 -20.22
C THR A 107 4.29 -0.89 -19.32
N VAL A 108 3.88 -1.33 -18.12
CA VAL A 108 3.28 -0.47 -17.10
C VAL A 108 4.22 0.69 -16.70
N ASN A 109 5.53 0.49 -16.76
CA ASN A 109 6.53 1.54 -16.46
C ASN A 109 6.52 2.72 -17.45
N ASP A 110 6.04 2.49 -18.66
CA ASP A 110 5.95 3.53 -19.67
C ASP A 110 4.69 4.38 -19.54
N MET A 111 3.75 3.92 -18.72
CA MET A 111 2.46 4.58 -18.49
C MET A 111 2.59 5.71 -17.45
N VAL A 112 1.59 6.60 -17.40
CA VAL A 112 1.56 7.66 -16.40
C VAL A 112 1.12 7.05 -15.07
N ASN A 113 2.03 6.93 -14.12
CA ASN A 113 1.69 6.47 -12.78
C ASN A 113 0.89 7.55 -12.03
N VAL A 114 -0.28 7.18 -11.53
CA VAL A 114 -1.16 8.04 -10.73
C VAL A 114 -0.85 7.88 -9.25
N VAL A 115 -0.91 6.64 -8.77
CA VAL A 115 -0.61 6.28 -7.38
C VAL A 115 -0.22 4.81 -7.31
N SER A 116 0.69 4.48 -6.39
CA SER A 116 1.03 3.10 -6.06
C SER A 116 1.16 2.96 -4.54
N ILE A 117 0.58 1.89 -3.99
CA ILE A 117 0.63 1.57 -2.57
C ILE A 117 1.05 0.12 -2.37
N PRO A 118 1.94 -0.21 -1.42
CA PRO A 118 2.31 -1.59 -1.15
C PRO A 118 1.14 -2.33 -0.50
N VAL A 119 0.81 -3.53 -1.00
CA VAL A 119 -0.36 -4.29 -0.53
C VAL A 119 -0.05 -5.67 0.00
N ALA A 120 1.01 -6.33 -0.47
CA ALA A 120 1.34 -7.69 -0.04
C ALA A 120 2.82 -8.03 -0.32
N ALA A 121 3.32 -9.11 0.27
CA ALA A 121 4.48 -9.79 -0.23
C ALA A 121 4.20 -10.36 -1.64
N ALA A 122 5.24 -10.46 -2.49
CA ALA A 122 5.04 -10.85 -3.88
C ALA A 122 4.68 -12.33 -4.05
N ASP A 123 5.22 -13.20 -3.20
CA ASP A 123 5.10 -14.65 -3.36
C ASP A 123 4.16 -15.29 -2.34
N ILE A 124 4.35 -14.98 -1.05
CA ILE A 124 3.60 -15.58 0.06
C ILE A 124 2.89 -14.46 0.82
N PRO A 125 1.56 -14.36 0.70
CA PRO A 125 0.79 -13.37 1.45
C PRO A 125 0.89 -13.60 2.96
N SER A 126 0.78 -12.52 3.75
CA SER A 126 0.83 -12.57 5.22
C SER A 126 -0.46 -13.08 5.85
N GLY A 127 -1.57 -13.06 5.09
CA GLY A 127 -2.93 -13.31 5.58
C GLY A 127 -3.67 -12.04 6.01
N ARG A 128 -2.96 -10.94 6.26
CA ARG A 128 -3.55 -9.67 6.71
C ARG A 128 -4.10 -8.81 5.58
N GLU A 129 -3.83 -9.19 4.34
CA GLU A 129 -4.22 -8.46 3.13
C GLU A 129 -5.75 -8.29 3.03
N ALA A 130 -6.50 -9.31 3.44
CA ALA A 130 -7.97 -9.27 3.40
C ALA A 130 -8.54 -8.15 4.29
N ALA A 131 -7.93 -7.91 5.44
CA ALA A 131 -8.32 -6.82 6.32
C ALA A 131 -7.85 -5.46 5.79
N MET A 132 -6.63 -5.38 5.29
CA MET A 132 -5.96 -4.10 5.06
C MET A 132 -6.22 -3.50 3.67
N ILE A 133 -6.36 -4.31 2.61
CA ILE A 133 -6.52 -3.82 1.22
C ILE A 133 -7.72 -2.88 1.05
N PRO A 134 -8.90 -3.10 1.67
CA PRO A 134 -10.01 -2.13 1.55
C PRO A 134 -9.62 -0.72 2.00
N GLY A 135 -8.94 -0.58 3.14
CA GLY A 135 -8.44 0.72 3.60
C GLY A 135 -7.35 1.30 2.69
N LEU A 136 -6.50 0.45 2.10
CA LEU A 136 -5.48 0.90 1.14
C LEU A 136 -6.10 1.41 -0.16
N VAL A 137 -7.19 0.80 -0.64
CA VAL A 137 -7.97 1.28 -1.80
C VAL A 137 -8.60 2.64 -1.49
N ASP A 138 -9.16 2.81 -0.28
CA ASP A 138 -9.73 4.10 0.14
C ASP A 138 -8.65 5.20 0.26
N ILE A 139 -7.47 4.88 0.76
CA ILE A 139 -6.32 5.79 0.76
C ILE A 139 -5.96 6.24 -0.67
N MET A 140 -5.94 5.31 -1.64
CA MET A 140 -5.65 5.65 -3.04
C MET A 140 -6.71 6.59 -3.61
N GLN A 141 -7.99 6.32 -3.36
CA GLN A 141 -9.11 7.16 -3.76
C GLN A 141 -9.01 8.56 -3.15
N GLY A 142 -8.81 8.64 -1.84
CA GLY A 142 -8.66 9.91 -1.12
C GLY A 142 -7.45 10.73 -1.60
N TYR A 143 -6.32 10.06 -1.89
CA TYR A 143 -5.15 10.70 -2.49
C TYR A 143 -5.46 11.32 -3.86
N ILE A 144 -6.15 10.59 -4.73
CA ILE A 144 -6.52 11.08 -6.07
C ILE A 144 -7.51 12.25 -5.92
N ALA A 145 -8.54 12.13 -5.10
CA ALA A 145 -9.52 13.19 -4.86
C ALA A 145 -8.85 14.50 -4.41
N LYS A 146 -7.87 14.42 -3.51
CA LYS A 146 -7.08 15.60 -3.11
C LYS A 146 -6.17 16.12 -4.23
N SER A 147 -5.60 15.21 -5.03
CA SER A 147 -4.71 15.57 -6.14
C SER A 147 -5.42 16.29 -7.29
N LEU A 148 -6.72 16.08 -7.45
CA LEU A 148 -7.56 16.83 -8.40
C LEU A 148 -7.68 18.32 -8.01
N ASN A 149 -7.57 18.64 -6.73
CA ASN A 149 -7.67 20.00 -6.20
C ASN A 149 -6.31 20.64 -5.86
N GLY A 150 -5.21 19.90 -5.97
CA GLY A 150 -3.88 20.38 -5.63
C GLY A 150 -2.77 19.55 -6.25
N ASN A 151 -1.53 20.01 -6.11
CA ASN A 151 -0.36 19.27 -6.59
C ASN A 151 0.25 18.45 -5.45
N PHE A 152 0.09 17.13 -5.51
CA PHE A 152 0.72 16.20 -4.58
C PHE A 152 1.82 15.40 -5.30
N SER A 153 2.95 15.21 -4.64
CA SER A 153 4.09 14.45 -5.17
C SER A 153 4.21 13.06 -4.55
N GLY A 154 3.10 12.32 -4.55
CA GLY A 154 3.00 10.96 -4.04
C GLY A 154 2.45 10.86 -2.62
N LEU A 155 2.13 9.63 -2.19
CA LEU A 155 1.48 9.32 -0.91
C LEU A 155 2.22 9.87 0.32
N ARG A 156 3.53 10.09 0.23
CA ARG A 156 4.31 10.68 1.33
C ARG A 156 3.84 12.08 1.72
N THR A 157 3.34 12.85 0.77
CA THR A 157 2.81 14.21 1.02
C THR A 157 1.35 14.18 1.47
N TYR A 158 0.70 13.02 1.37
CA TYR A 158 -0.66 12.79 1.81
C TYR A 158 -0.77 12.35 3.27
N VAL A 159 0.36 11.96 3.88
CA VAL A 159 0.42 11.46 5.27
C VAL A 159 0.06 12.57 6.25
N THR A 160 -0.91 12.29 7.12
CA THR A 160 -1.25 13.17 8.24
C THR A 160 -0.11 13.13 9.28
N PRO A 161 0.39 14.29 9.75
CA PRO A 161 1.43 14.32 10.77
C PRO A 161 1.03 13.57 12.04
N LEU A 162 1.94 12.76 12.60
CA LEU A 162 1.71 11.99 13.84
C LEU A 162 1.28 12.88 15.02
N GLY A 163 1.73 14.14 15.10
CA GLY A 163 1.28 15.07 16.13
C GLY A 163 -0.23 15.34 16.14
N LYS A 164 -0.93 15.03 15.03
CA LYS A 164 -2.40 15.10 14.96
C LYS A 164 -3.08 13.81 15.43
N SER A 165 -2.32 12.77 15.83
CA SER A 165 -2.87 11.53 16.34
C SER A 165 -3.16 11.57 17.86
N SER A 166 -3.03 12.72 18.50
CA SER A 166 -3.28 12.87 19.94
C SER A 166 -4.64 12.32 20.34
N GLY A 167 -4.66 11.56 21.41
CA GLY A 167 -5.86 10.89 21.91
C GLY A 167 -6.33 9.68 21.08
N ARG A 168 -5.60 9.27 20.05
CA ARG A 168 -5.81 7.99 19.37
C ARG A 168 -5.05 6.86 20.06
N ARG A 169 -5.65 5.71 20.13
CA ARG A 169 -4.98 4.44 20.44
C ARG A 169 -4.07 4.06 19.29
N VAL A 170 -2.88 3.54 19.56
CA VAL A 170 -2.01 2.98 18.51
C VAL A 170 -1.78 1.50 18.77
N VAL A 171 -2.21 0.70 17.84
CA VAL A 171 -2.13 -0.76 17.87
C VAL A 171 -1.07 -1.20 16.87
N ILE A 172 -0.07 -1.91 17.37
CA ILE A 172 0.99 -2.52 16.57
C ILE A 172 0.80 -4.04 16.62
N ALA A 173 0.62 -4.67 15.48
CA ALA A 173 0.60 -6.12 15.41
C ALA A 173 2.00 -6.69 15.72
N LYS A 174 2.07 -7.81 16.43
CA LYS A 174 3.34 -8.47 16.76
C LYS A 174 4.10 -8.86 15.50
N GLU A 175 3.38 -9.32 14.50
CA GLU A 175 3.90 -9.73 13.19
C GLU A 175 4.49 -8.56 12.39
N ASP A 176 4.10 -7.33 12.74
CA ASP A 176 4.65 -6.12 12.15
C ASP A 176 5.94 -5.64 12.84
N LEU A 177 6.35 -6.27 13.94
CA LEU A 177 7.59 -5.92 14.63
C LEU A 177 8.80 -6.55 13.94
N SER A 178 9.89 -5.80 13.86
CA SER A 178 11.19 -6.35 13.51
C SER A 178 11.67 -7.31 14.62
N GLU A 179 12.34 -8.39 14.25
CA GLU A 179 12.92 -9.37 15.20
C GLU A 179 13.90 -8.72 16.19
N THR A 180 14.43 -7.55 15.87
CA THR A 180 15.28 -6.76 16.77
C THR A 180 14.54 -6.12 17.95
N VAL A 181 13.20 -6.20 17.97
CA VAL A 181 12.34 -5.63 19.02
C VAL A 181 12.01 -6.71 20.05
N ASP A 182 12.68 -6.66 21.18
CA ASP A 182 12.49 -7.62 22.27
C ASP A 182 11.28 -7.31 23.17
N SER A 183 10.85 -8.30 23.95
CA SER A 183 9.69 -8.20 24.84
C SER A 183 9.83 -7.12 25.92
N THR A 184 11.06 -6.85 26.36
CA THR A 184 11.35 -5.79 27.35
C THR A 184 11.08 -4.42 26.73
N PHE A 185 11.48 -4.23 25.48
CA PHE A 185 11.19 -3.00 24.75
C PHE A 185 9.68 -2.86 24.47
N CYS A 186 9.00 -3.96 24.14
CA CYS A 186 7.53 -3.97 23.97
C CYS A 186 6.82 -3.49 25.24
N ARG A 187 7.17 -4.02 26.42
CA ARG A 187 6.62 -3.55 27.70
C ARG A 187 6.88 -2.07 27.98
N LYS A 188 8.06 -1.58 27.59
CA LYS A 188 8.39 -0.14 27.71
C LYS A 188 7.50 0.72 26.79
N MET A 189 7.21 0.26 25.57
CA MET A 189 6.35 0.98 24.64
C MET A 189 4.88 0.93 25.05
N ALA A 190 4.43 -0.19 25.62
CA ALA A 190 3.08 -0.31 26.19
C ALA A 190 2.83 0.75 27.29
N ARG A 191 3.80 0.98 28.17
CA ARG A 191 3.72 2.06 29.18
C ARG A 191 3.66 3.46 28.57
N LYS A 192 4.03 3.61 27.29
CA LYS A 192 3.94 4.85 26.52
C LYS A 192 2.68 4.89 25.63
N GLY A 193 1.75 3.95 25.81
CA GLY A 193 0.47 3.91 25.11
C GLY A 193 0.52 3.29 23.72
N LEU A 194 1.52 2.44 23.40
CA LEU A 194 1.48 1.59 22.20
C LEU A 194 0.98 0.21 22.60
N ASP A 195 -0.15 -0.21 22.07
CA ASP A 195 -0.71 -1.53 22.31
C ASP A 195 -0.10 -2.52 21.31
N ILE A 196 0.61 -3.52 21.82
CA ILE A 196 1.21 -4.57 21.00
C ILE A 196 0.34 -5.81 21.16
N VAL A 197 -0.30 -6.22 20.06
CA VAL A 197 -1.32 -7.27 20.02
C VAL A 197 -1.01 -8.27 18.92
N ASP A 198 -1.71 -9.42 18.93
CA ASP A 198 -1.63 -10.38 17.83
C ASP A 198 -2.29 -9.79 16.56
N GLY A 199 -1.83 -10.20 15.38
CA GLY A 199 -2.30 -9.66 14.10
C GLY A 199 -3.80 -9.79 13.91
N GLU A 200 -4.40 -10.91 14.31
CA GLU A 200 -5.85 -11.13 14.25
C GLU A 200 -6.64 -10.08 15.07
N VAL A 201 -6.11 -9.68 16.23
CA VAL A 201 -6.72 -8.63 17.06
C VAL A 201 -6.60 -7.27 16.35
N ALA A 202 -5.43 -6.97 15.78
CA ALA A 202 -5.22 -5.74 15.05
C ALA A 202 -6.14 -5.65 13.82
N ASP A 203 -6.27 -6.74 13.07
CA ASP A 203 -7.14 -6.83 11.89
C ASP A 203 -8.62 -6.72 12.25
N SER A 204 -9.05 -7.34 13.36
CA SER A 204 -10.43 -7.21 13.87
C SER A 204 -10.76 -5.75 14.24
N LEU A 205 -9.83 -5.05 14.88
CA LEU A 205 -10.00 -3.62 15.19
C LEU A 205 -10.07 -2.76 13.93
N PHE A 206 -9.27 -3.09 12.91
CA PHE A 206 -9.30 -2.39 11.63
C PHE A 206 -10.62 -2.62 10.88
N LEU A 207 -11.04 -3.88 10.74
CA LEU A 207 -12.28 -4.26 10.05
C LEU A 207 -13.54 -3.73 10.75
N SER A 208 -13.54 -3.65 12.08
CA SER A 208 -14.67 -3.08 12.82
C SER A 208 -14.77 -1.56 12.72
N GLY A 209 -13.79 -0.91 12.13
CA GLY A 209 -13.71 0.55 12.06
C GLY A 209 -13.61 1.19 13.45
N ASP A 210 -12.79 0.59 14.34
CA ASP A 210 -12.66 1.06 15.73
C ASP A 210 -12.26 2.54 15.78
N SER A 211 -13.06 3.32 16.49
CA SER A 211 -12.94 4.76 16.48
C SER A 211 -11.67 5.22 17.20
N ARG A 212 -10.94 6.15 16.58
CA ARG A 212 -9.72 6.75 17.13
C ARG A 212 -8.59 5.74 17.35
N THR A 213 -8.55 4.66 16.58
CA THR A 213 -7.50 3.64 16.63
C THR A 213 -6.67 3.66 15.36
N LEU A 214 -5.36 3.76 15.51
CA LEU A 214 -4.38 3.58 14.44
C LEU A 214 -3.90 2.14 14.48
N VAL A 215 -3.93 1.46 13.34
CA VAL A 215 -3.48 0.07 13.20
C VAL A 215 -2.25 0.02 12.30
N SER A 216 -1.27 -0.79 12.70
CA SER A 216 -0.07 -1.03 11.92
C SER A 216 -0.31 -2.00 10.76
N TYR A 217 0.42 -1.79 9.68
CA TYR A 217 0.56 -2.74 8.60
C TYR A 217 1.98 -2.69 8.03
N VAL A 218 2.58 -3.85 7.85
CA VAL A 218 3.90 -4.01 7.25
C VAL A 218 3.80 -4.77 5.95
N VAL A 219 4.44 -4.26 4.92
CA VAL A 219 4.61 -4.95 3.65
C VAL A 219 6.11 -5.11 3.37
N ALA A 220 6.54 -6.34 3.37
CA ALA A 220 7.92 -6.77 3.08
C ALA A 220 7.89 -8.08 2.30
N PRO A 221 8.99 -8.52 1.67
CA PRO A 221 9.11 -9.88 1.17
C PRO A 221 8.86 -10.90 2.29
N ALA A 222 8.26 -12.05 1.97
CA ALA A 222 8.07 -13.13 2.94
C ALA A 222 9.41 -13.68 3.45
N GLU A 223 10.41 -13.72 2.58
CA GLU A 223 11.78 -14.05 2.89
C GLU A 223 12.65 -12.81 2.62
N PRO A 224 12.79 -11.88 3.59
CA PRO A 224 13.56 -10.67 3.38
C PRO A 224 15.06 -10.97 3.34
N GLU A 225 15.77 -10.32 2.42
CA GLU A 225 17.23 -10.39 2.28
C GLU A 225 17.84 -8.99 2.45
N LYS A 226 19.16 -8.92 2.59
CA LYS A 226 19.87 -7.63 2.55
C LYS A 226 19.57 -6.91 1.24
N GLY A 227 19.06 -5.69 1.33
CA GLY A 227 18.66 -4.90 0.17
C GLY A 227 17.16 -4.95 -0.13
N SER A 228 16.41 -5.88 0.47
CA SER A 228 14.95 -5.91 0.39
C SER A 228 14.33 -4.62 0.90
N VAL A 229 13.14 -4.33 0.41
CA VAL A 229 12.38 -3.15 0.81
C VAL A 229 11.23 -3.53 1.73
N CYS A 230 11.15 -2.84 2.87
CA CYS A 230 10.07 -2.95 3.83
C CYS A 230 9.30 -1.63 3.93
N TRP A 231 7.98 -1.68 3.87
CA TRP A 231 7.07 -0.57 4.11
C TRP A 231 6.39 -0.74 5.47
N ARG A 232 6.33 0.35 6.23
CA ARG A 232 5.69 0.42 7.54
C ARG A 232 4.64 1.49 7.52
N ILE A 233 3.43 1.13 7.86
CA ILE A 233 2.23 1.93 7.66
C ILE A 233 1.46 1.97 8.97
N LEU A 234 0.88 3.15 9.33
CA LEU A 234 -0.17 3.29 10.34
C LEU A 234 -1.37 3.94 9.70
N ILE A 235 -2.53 3.32 9.86
CA ILE A 235 -3.79 3.73 9.26
C ILE A 235 -4.83 3.86 10.37
N ASP A 236 -5.64 4.93 10.34
CA ASP A 236 -6.81 5.05 11.20
C ASP A 236 -7.86 4.02 10.76
N ALA A 237 -8.30 3.18 11.69
CA ALA A 237 -9.18 2.05 11.38
C ALA A 237 -10.54 2.48 10.84
N ARG A 238 -11.02 3.67 11.22
CA ARG A 238 -12.35 4.15 10.83
C ARG A 238 -12.33 5.06 9.60
N THR A 239 -11.34 5.97 9.53
CA THR A 239 -11.30 7.00 8.49
C THR A 239 -10.34 6.65 7.36
N HIS A 240 -9.57 5.57 7.49
CA HIS A 240 -8.47 5.16 6.63
C HIS A 240 -7.43 6.28 6.41
N GLU A 241 -7.38 7.26 7.31
CA GLU A 241 -6.39 8.33 7.25
C GLU A 241 -4.99 7.77 7.52
N LEU A 242 -4.03 8.14 6.67
CA LEU A 242 -2.66 7.63 6.70
C LEU A 242 -1.79 8.48 7.63
N PHE A 243 -1.32 7.92 8.76
CA PHE A 243 -0.51 8.63 9.76
C PHE A 243 0.98 8.30 9.71
N TYR A 244 1.35 7.15 9.19
CA TYR A 244 2.74 6.74 9.04
C TYR A 244 2.91 5.97 7.73
N TYR A 245 3.88 6.37 6.93
CA TYR A 245 4.16 5.74 5.65
C TYR A 245 5.65 5.84 5.35
N ARG A 246 6.39 4.79 5.69
CA ARG A 246 7.84 4.78 5.61
C ARG A 246 8.37 3.57 4.87
N LYS A 247 9.17 3.86 3.86
CA LYS A 247 9.96 2.87 3.12
C LYS A 247 11.35 2.76 3.75
N ARG A 248 11.86 1.55 3.87
CA ARG A 248 13.24 1.28 4.28
C ARG A 248 13.83 0.17 3.42
N THR A 249 15.09 0.34 3.03
CA THR A 249 15.92 -0.74 2.50
C THR A 249 16.60 -1.44 3.67
N LEU A 250 16.45 -2.75 3.75
CA LEU A 250 16.98 -3.56 4.84
C LEU A 250 18.49 -3.71 4.71
N LYS A 251 19.20 -3.59 5.81
CA LYS A 251 20.64 -3.87 5.90
C LYS A 251 20.90 -5.32 6.28
N LYS A 252 19.94 -5.95 6.97
CA LYS A 252 19.92 -7.34 7.41
C LYS A 252 18.49 -7.90 7.29
N GLU A 253 18.37 -9.19 7.27
CA GLU A 253 17.10 -9.93 7.14
C GLU A 253 16.15 -9.68 8.31
N ASP A 254 16.68 -9.68 9.55
CA ASP A 254 15.97 -9.45 10.81
C ASP A 254 15.43 -8.02 11.01
N GLU A 255 15.68 -7.14 10.05
CA GLU A 255 15.24 -5.74 10.10
C GLU A 255 13.85 -5.48 9.47
N ALA A 256 13.16 -6.48 8.90
CA ALA A 256 11.80 -6.27 8.38
C ALA A 256 10.84 -5.90 9.53
N GLY A 257 9.97 -4.91 9.31
CA GLY A 257 9.00 -4.46 10.29
C GLY A 257 9.35 -3.15 11.01
N PHE A 258 8.56 -2.84 12.04
CA PHE A 258 8.77 -1.66 12.89
C PHE A 258 9.95 -1.88 13.84
N HIS A 259 10.89 -0.96 13.81
CA HIS A 259 12.07 -0.98 14.68
C HIS A 259 11.86 -0.22 15.99
N LYS A 260 12.76 -0.42 16.94
CA LYS A 260 12.83 0.36 18.19
C LYS A 260 12.81 1.88 17.93
N GLY A 261 13.43 2.35 16.85
CA GLY A 261 13.44 3.76 16.45
C GLY A 261 12.07 4.27 16.00
N ASP A 262 11.37 3.50 15.16
CA ASP A 262 10.03 3.86 14.70
C ASP A 262 9.04 3.94 15.86
N LEU A 263 9.04 2.92 16.72
CA LEU A 263 8.16 2.85 17.88
C LEU A 263 8.39 4.01 18.86
N LYS A 264 9.65 4.43 19.04
CA LYS A 264 9.99 5.62 19.84
C LYS A 264 9.43 6.90 19.21
N ILE A 265 9.57 7.06 17.89
CA ILE A 265 9.02 8.22 17.16
C ILE A 265 7.51 8.27 17.33
N ILE A 266 6.83 7.14 17.08
CA ILE A 266 5.38 7.04 17.20
C ILE A 266 4.93 7.37 18.63
N ALA A 267 5.57 6.81 19.64
CA ALA A 267 5.21 7.01 21.04
C ALA A 267 5.48 8.45 21.56
N ASN A 268 6.47 9.15 21.01
CA ASN A 268 6.88 10.47 21.51
C ASN A 268 6.27 11.64 20.74
N THR A 269 5.66 11.41 19.57
CA THR A 269 5.14 12.48 18.70
C THR A 269 3.63 12.71 18.86
N ARG A 270 2.98 11.89 19.69
CA ARG A 270 1.51 11.92 19.92
C ARG A 270 1.13 12.95 20.98
#